data_307aca6ad4084ded82de9f08ac05e947
#
_entry.id   307aca6ad4084ded82de9f08ac05e947
#
_cell.length_a   1.000
_cell.length_b   1.000
_cell.length_c   1.000
_cell.angle_alpha   90.00
_cell.angle_beta   90.00
_cell.angle_gamma   90.00
#
_symmetry.space_group_name_H-M   'P 1'
#
loop_
_entity.id
_entity.type
_entity.pdbx_description
1 polymer ?
#
loop_
_entity_poly.entity_id
_entity_poly.type
_entity_poly.pdbx_seq_one_letter_code
_entity_poly.pdbx_strand_id
1 'polypeptide(L)'
;LIHETFRGKLPSWISFAKIRASWAQVGNDCSAYYINSAYSLNSYNLGSTSYYSLSLPGTTYSQDLKPERKTSWEIGLDWRFLNNRIGLDFTYYKENTKNQIMTVSIPSVSGYSSALINAGNIQNQGVEIALNTTPVETKDLTWDLNFTYTKNNSKILELSDLVANYITLNGYTDYGNFRAGSVAKVGGSYGLLMSDSAPKKEYT
;
A
#
# COMPACT_ATOMS: atom_id res chain seq x y z
N LEU A 1 3.11 21.97 -5.67
CA LEU A 1 4.17 22.02 -4.65
C LEU A 1 4.38 23.46 -4.22
N ILE A 2 4.19 23.75 -2.92
CA ILE A 2 4.49 25.06 -2.33
C ILE A 2 5.71 24.85 -1.43
N HIS A 3 6.73 25.69 -1.58
CA HIS A 3 7.90 25.70 -0.69
C HIS A 3 8.26 27.14 -0.35
N GLU A 4 8.62 27.35 0.90
CA GLU A 4 9.13 28.61 1.40
C GLU A 4 10.52 28.42 1.99
N THR A 5 11.43 29.30 1.63
CA THR A 5 12.79 29.32 2.14
C THR A 5 13.03 30.64 2.85
N PHE A 6 13.34 30.60 4.13
CA PHE A 6 13.59 31.79 4.94
C PHE A 6 15.10 32.10 4.91
N ARG A 7 15.45 33.19 4.21
CA ARG A 7 16.82 33.72 4.17
C ARG A 7 16.87 35.11 4.77
N GLY A 8 17.89 35.40 5.56
CA GLY A 8 18.22 36.77 6.04
C GLY A 8 17.46 37.30 7.25
N LYS A 9 16.50 36.52 7.82
CA LYS A 9 15.76 36.88 9.05
C LYS A 9 15.89 35.83 10.15
N LEU A 10 16.72 34.81 9.93
CA LEU A 10 16.89 33.72 10.88
C LEU A 10 17.99 34.06 11.91
N PRO A 11 17.85 33.61 13.16
CA PRO A 11 18.93 33.67 14.12
C PRO A 11 20.22 33.05 13.59
N SER A 12 21.37 33.52 14.01
CA SER A 12 22.70 33.11 13.50
C SER A 12 23.00 31.60 13.65
N TRP A 13 22.30 30.93 14.55
CA TRP A 13 22.43 29.49 14.76
C TRP A 13 21.58 28.63 13.78
N ILE A 14 20.65 29.24 13.03
CA ILE A 14 19.90 28.59 11.96
C ILE A 14 20.57 28.92 10.63
N SER A 15 21.16 27.92 10.00
CA SER A 15 21.82 28.07 8.70
C SER A 15 20.86 28.05 7.53
N PHE A 16 19.78 27.28 7.67
CA PHE A 16 18.78 27.10 6.62
C PHE A 16 17.45 26.61 7.21
N ALA A 17 16.34 27.12 6.69
CA ALA A 17 15.01 26.65 7.01
C ALA A 17 14.14 26.65 5.74
N LYS A 18 13.49 25.52 5.47
CA LYS A 18 12.58 25.34 4.34
C LYS A 18 11.37 24.55 4.78
N ILE A 19 10.20 25.06 4.45
CA ILE A 19 8.92 24.36 4.59
C ILE A 19 8.46 23.95 3.19
N ARG A 20 7.98 22.74 3.05
CA ARG A 20 7.37 22.24 1.81
C ARG A 20 5.99 21.68 2.11
N ALA A 21 5.06 21.90 1.21
CA ALA A 21 3.73 21.30 1.24
C ALA A 21 3.38 20.87 -0.18
N SER A 22 2.79 19.71 -0.30
CA SER A 22 2.29 19.19 -1.58
C SER A 22 0.92 18.56 -1.42
N TRP A 23 0.12 18.69 -2.46
CA TRP A 23 -1.12 17.98 -2.65
C TRP A 23 -1.16 17.42 -4.07
N ALA A 24 -1.59 16.19 -4.21
CA ALA A 24 -1.71 15.53 -5.50
C ALA A 24 -2.94 14.63 -5.54
N GLN A 25 -3.55 14.55 -6.71
CA GLN A 25 -4.59 13.57 -6.99
C GLN A 25 -4.24 12.84 -8.29
N VAL A 26 -4.22 11.51 -8.25
CA VAL A 26 -3.87 10.65 -9.36
C VAL A 26 -4.99 9.64 -9.56
N GLY A 27 -5.39 9.45 -10.82
CA GLY A 27 -6.28 8.36 -11.23
C GLY A 27 -5.45 7.20 -11.77
N ASN A 28 -5.91 5.98 -11.51
CA ASN A 28 -5.40 4.76 -12.12
C ASN A 28 -6.58 3.91 -12.56
N ASP A 29 -6.52 3.33 -13.74
CA ASP A 29 -7.59 2.52 -14.31
C ASP A 29 -7.03 1.15 -14.71
N CYS A 30 -7.93 0.20 -14.94
CA CYS A 30 -7.55 -1.09 -15.49
C CYS A 30 -7.10 -0.94 -16.96
N SER A 31 -6.37 -1.94 -17.45
CA SER A 31 -5.95 -1.98 -18.87
C SER A 31 -7.16 -1.98 -19.79
N ALA A 32 -6.98 -1.41 -20.99
CA ALA A 32 -8.02 -1.41 -22.02
C ALA A 32 -8.50 -2.84 -22.30
N TYR A 33 -9.81 -3.01 -22.48
CA TYR A 33 -10.47 -4.30 -22.72
C TYR A 33 -10.36 -5.33 -21.56
N TYR A 34 -9.81 -4.96 -20.41
CA TYR A 34 -9.60 -5.88 -19.30
C TYR A 34 -10.91 -6.46 -18.74
N ILE A 35 -12.01 -5.72 -18.83
CA ILE A 35 -13.35 -6.15 -18.38
C ILE A 35 -14.09 -7.03 -19.38
N ASN A 36 -13.53 -7.25 -20.59
CA ASN A 36 -14.17 -8.07 -21.60
C ASN A 36 -13.86 -9.54 -21.35
N SER A 37 -14.84 -10.27 -20.83
CA SER A 37 -14.72 -11.72 -20.65
C SER A 37 -14.78 -12.43 -22.00
N ALA A 38 -13.81 -13.25 -22.31
CA ALA A 38 -13.79 -14.11 -23.48
C ALA A 38 -13.66 -15.57 -23.07
N TYR A 39 -14.35 -16.43 -23.78
CA TYR A 39 -14.14 -17.88 -23.61
C TYR A 39 -12.76 -18.28 -24.14
N SER A 40 -12.09 -19.17 -23.44
CA SER A 40 -10.85 -19.79 -23.93
C SER A 40 -11.20 -21.07 -24.70
N LEU A 41 -10.71 -21.16 -25.94
CA LEU A 41 -10.80 -22.37 -26.74
C LEU A 41 -9.58 -23.23 -26.43
N ASN A 42 -9.80 -24.37 -25.77
CA ASN A 42 -8.76 -25.34 -25.46
C ASN A 42 -8.86 -26.54 -26.43
N SER A 43 -7.74 -27.02 -26.90
CA SER A 43 -7.69 -28.24 -27.68
C SER A 43 -7.02 -29.35 -26.88
N TYR A 44 -7.54 -30.55 -26.99
CA TYR A 44 -6.92 -31.75 -26.43
C TYR A 44 -7.00 -32.89 -27.47
N ASN A 45 -5.99 -33.75 -27.50
CA ASN A 45 -5.91 -34.87 -28.43
C ASN A 45 -6.22 -36.17 -27.71
N LEU A 46 -7.10 -36.95 -28.29
CA LEU A 46 -7.38 -38.28 -27.86
C LEU A 46 -7.01 -39.25 -29.04
N GLY A 47 -5.85 -39.87 -28.94
CA GLY A 47 -5.26 -40.59 -30.08
C GLY A 47 -4.90 -39.61 -31.22
N SER A 48 -5.36 -39.89 -32.42
CA SER A 48 -5.13 -39.04 -33.62
C SER A 48 -6.22 -37.99 -33.84
N THR A 49 -7.21 -37.91 -32.96
CA THR A 49 -8.35 -36.99 -33.12
C THR A 49 -8.21 -35.82 -32.16
N SER A 50 -8.30 -34.57 -32.69
CA SER A 50 -8.31 -33.34 -31.90
C SER A 50 -9.75 -32.95 -31.52
N TYR A 51 -9.93 -32.67 -30.24
CA TYR A 51 -11.18 -32.17 -29.67
C TYR A 51 -10.98 -30.74 -29.14
N TYR A 52 -12.05 -29.98 -29.14
CA TYR A 52 -12.05 -28.61 -28.68
C TYR A 52 -13.06 -28.43 -27.56
N SER A 53 -12.70 -27.69 -26.52
CA SER A 53 -13.58 -27.31 -25.44
C SER A 53 -13.51 -25.81 -25.18
N LEU A 54 -14.66 -25.20 -24.85
CA LEU A 54 -14.74 -23.84 -24.40
C LEU A 54 -14.71 -23.83 -22.87
N SER A 55 -13.84 -23.04 -22.31
CA SER A 55 -13.83 -22.78 -20.86
C SER A 55 -14.17 -21.33 -20.56
N LEU A 56 -14.94 -21.12 -19.50
CA LEU A 56 -15.17 -19.81 -18.93
C LEU A 56 -13.86 -19.27 -18.31
N PRO A 57 -13.59 -17.95 -18.37
CA PRO A 57 -12.52 -17.37 -17.59
C PRO A 57 -12.79 -17.58 -16.10
N GLY A 58 -11.73 -17.85 -15.33
CA GLY A 58 -11.85 -18.05 -13.88
C GLY A 58 -12.24 -16.79 -13.11
N THR A 59 -12.10 -15.61 -13.73
CA THR A 59 -12.39 -14.31 -13.12
C THR A 59 -13.57 -13.64 -13.80
N THR A 60 -14.53 -13.17 -13.03
CA THR A 60 -15.59 -12.28 -13.48
C THR A 60 -15.20 -10.82 -13.21
N TYR A 61 -15.81 -9.90 -13.93
CA TYR A 61 -15.51 -8.47 -13.86
C TYR A 61 -16.78 -7.69 -13.53
N SER A 62 -16.68 -6.72 -12.62
CA SER A 62 -17.77 -5.78 -12.38
C SER A 62 -17.97 -4.90 -13.60
N GLN A 63 -19.19 -4.77 -14.08
CA GLN A 63 -19.54 -3.87 -15.20
C GLN A 63 -19.46 -2.39 -14.79
N ASP A 64 -19.61 -2.09 -13.49
CA ASP A 64 -19.56 -0.75 -12.91
C ASP A 64 -18.18 -0.44 -12.32
N LEU A 65 -17.11 -1.02 -12.88
CA LEU A 65 -15.77 -0.79 -12.39
C LEU A 65 -15.38 0.69 -12.57
N LYS A 66 -15.01 1.32 -11.45
CA LYS A 66 -14.63 2.74 -11.39
C LYS A 66 -13.11 2.85 -11.32
N PRO A 67 -12.52 3.88 -11.96
CA PRO A 67 -11.09 4.16 -11.78
C PRO A 67 -10.72 4.39 -10.32
N GLU A 68 -9.57 3.91 -9.94
CA GLU A 68 -8.96 4.22 -8.65
C GLU A 68 -8.64 5.72 -8.58
N ARG A 69 -8.82 6.30 -7.40
CA ARG A 69 -8.45 7.69 -7.12
C ARG A 69 -7.59 7.75 -5.87
N LYS A 70 -6.34 8.08 -6.07
CA LYS A 70 -5.37 8.31 -5.01
C LYS A 70 -5.24 9.81 -4.76
N THR A 71 -5.54 10.24 -3.54
CA THR A 71 -5.34 11.62 -3.08
C THR A 71 -4.28 11.61 -2.01
N SER A 72 -3.25 12.41 -2.17
CA SER A 72 -2.14 12.53 -1.22
C SER A 72 -1.87 13.98 -0.86
N TRP A 73 -1.43 14.21 0.37
CA TRP A 73 -0.86 15.45 0.81
C TRP A 73 0.35 15.17 1.72
N GLU A 74 1.29 16.07 1.67
CA GLU A 74 2.56 15.97 2.36
C GLU A 74 2.96 17.34 2.90
N ILE A 75 3.49 17.35 4.11
CA ILE A 75 4.13 18.51 4.71
C ILE A 75 5.52 18.09 5.15
N GLY A 76 6.53 18.87 4.78
CA GLY A 76 7.92 18.63 5.12
C GLY A 76 8.63 19.86 5.61
N LEU A 77 9.64 19.65 6.44
CA LEU A 77 10.55 20.63 6.98
C LEU A 77 11.98 20.19 6.69
N ASP A 78 12.80 21.09 6.16
CA ASP A 78 14.25 20.89 6.02
C ASP A 78 14.93 22.05 6.76
N TRP A 79 15.56 21.72 7.88
CA TRP A 79 16.21 22.67 8.76
C TRP A 79 17.67 22.32 8.95
N ARG A 80 18.53 23.34 8.93
CA ARG A 80 19.96 23.19 9.16
C ARG A 80 20.43 24.19 10.19
N PHE A 81 21.25 23.71 11.10
CA PHE A 81 21.72 24.45 12.24
C PHE A 81 23.25 24.45 12.32
N LEU A 82 23.81 25.43 13.05
CA LEU A 82 25.22 25.50 13.39
C LEU A 82 26.13 25.36 12.16
N ASN A 83 25.97 26.20 11.16
CA ASN A 83 26.72 26.15 9.89
C ASN A 83 26.62 24.79 9.18
N ASN A 84 25.38 24.24 9.13
CA ASN A 84 25.06 22.94 8.54
C ASN A 84 25.62 21.70 9.28
N ARG A 85 26.14 21.85 10.50
CA ARG A 85 26.61 20.73 11.32
C ARG A 85 25.48 19.81 11.79
N ILE A 86 24.25 20.32 11.85
CA ILE A 86 23.05 19.55 12.16
C ILE A 86 22.03 19.84 11.08
N GLY A 87 21.60 18.80 10.40
CA GLY A 87 20.51 18.82 9.43
C GLY A 87 19.35 17.94 9.89
N LEU A 88 18.15 18.48 9.90
CA LEU A 88 16.90 17.78 10.21
C LEU A 88 15.95 17.88 9.03
N ASP A 89 15.61 16.75 8.44
CA ASP A 89 14.50 16.61 7.50
C ASP A 89 13.35 15.86 8.18
N PHE A 90 12.18 16.45 8.19
CA PHE A 90 10.96 15.88 8.74
C PHE A 90 9.90 15.90 7.67
N THR A 91 9.23 14.78 7.44
CA THR A 91 8.10 14.68 6.53
C THR A 91 6.93 13.95 7.19
N TYR A 92 5.76 14.54 7.09
CA TYR A 92 4.50 13.87 7.38
C TYR A 92 3.68 13.77 6.10
N TYR A 93 3.18 12.58 5.81
CA TYR A 93 2.33 12.32 4.66
C TYR A 93 1.05 11.59 5.05
N LYS A 94 0.02 11.83 4.27
CA LYS A 94 -1.24 11.09 4.31
C LYS A 94 -1.77 10.90 2.90
N GLU A 95 -2.11 9.68 2.60
CA GLU A 95 -2.53 9.20 1.30
C GLU A 95 -3.81 8.38 1.44
N ASN A 96 -4.76 8.58 0.54
CA ASN A 96 -6.03 7.87 0.54
C ASN A 96 -6.35 7.37 -0.86
N THR A 97 -6.48 6.05 -1.02
CA THR A 97 -6.85 5.42 -2.28
C THR A 97 -8.30 4.96 -2.20
N LYS A 98 -9.18 5.57 -2.99
CA LYS A 98 -10.58 5.19 -3.13
C LYS A 98 -10.80 4.33 -4.36
N ASN A 99 -11.82 3.48 -4.31
CA ASN A 99 -12.20 2.56 -5.39
C ASN A 99 -11.04 1.64 -5.81
N GLN A 100 -10.22 1.20 -4.88
CA GLN A 100 -9.10 0.33 -5.22
C GLN A 100 -9.59 -0.91 -5.97
N ILE A 101 -8.99 -1.17 -7.14
CA ILE A 101 -9.34 -2.31 -7.99
C ILE A 101 -8.56 -3.52 -7.49
N MET A 102 -9.28 -4.56 -7.11
CA MET A 102 -8.68 -5.79 -6.58
C MET A 102 -9.41 -7.02 -7.09
N THR A 103 -8.65 -8.10 -7.24
CA THR A 103 -9.21 -9.43 -7.47
C THR A 103 -9.51 -10.07 -6.11
N VAL A 104 -10.76 -10.44 -5.91
CA VAL A 104 -11.22 -11.12 -4.69
C VAL A 104 -11.67 -12.54 -5.03
N SER A 105 -11.43 -13.49 -4.14
CA SER A 105 -11.93 -14.84 -4.28
C SER A 105 -13.43 -14.87 -3.99
N ILE A 106 -14.19 -15.57 -4.83
CA ILE A 106 -15.64 -15.78 -4.68
C ILE A 106 -15.97 -17.27 -4.69
N PRO A 107 -17.11 -17.68 -4.12
CA PRO A 107 -17.53 -19.07 -4.15
C PRO A 107 -17.69 -19.59 -5.58
N SER A 108 -17.11 -20.75 -5.87
CA SER A 108 -17.07 -21.36 -7.23
C SER A 108 -18.47 -21.77 -7.73
N VAL A 109 -19.48 -21.80 -6.88
CA VAL A 109 -20.88 -22.07 -7.29
C VAL A 109 -21.42 -21.00 -8.27
N SER A 110 -20.74 -19.84 -8.35
CA SER A 110 -21.06 -18.77 -9.33
C SER A 110 -20.55 -19.09 -10.75
N GLY A 111 -19.75 -20.13 -10.92
CA GLY A 111 -19.04 -20.47 -12.17
C GLY A 111 -17.69 -19.77 -12.31
N TYR A 112 -17.32 -18.90 -11.36
CA TYR A 112 -16.06 -18.18 -11.32
C TYR A 112 -15.34 -18.44 -9.99
N SER A 113 -14.01 -18.38 -9.98
CA SER A 113 -13.21 -18.51 -8.75
C SER A 113 -12.83 -17.17 -8.14
N SER A 114 -12.90 -16.10 -8.93
CA SER A 114 -12.56 -14.75 -8.50
C SER A 114 -13.39 -13.68 -9.21
N ALA A 115 -13.44 -12.51 -8.62
CA ALA A 115 -14.08 -11.32 -9.19
C ALA A 115 -13.13 -10.12 -9.08
N LEU A 116 -13.07 -9.31 -10.15
CA LEU A 116 -12.41 -8.01 -10.14
C LEU A 116 -13.45 -6.96 -9.80
N ILE A 117 -13.23 -6.26 -8.69
CA ILE A 117 -14.16 -5.27 -8.15
C ILE A 117 -13.40 -4.04 -7.61
N ASN A 118 -14.13 -2.96 -7.39
CA ASN A 118 -13.63 -1.88 -6.56
C ASN A 118 -13.75 -2.31 -5.09
N ALA A 119 -12.63 -2.72 -4.49
CA ALA A 119 -12.64 -3.44 -3.22
C ALA A 119 -12.74 -2.52 -1.99
N GLY A 120 -12.44 -1.22 -2.12
CA GLY A 120 -12.59 -0.34 -0.97
C GLY A 120 -11.73 0.92 -0.97
N ASN A 121 -11.54 1.44 0.24
CA ASN A 121 -10.83 2.66 0.55
C ASN A 121 -9.70 2.35 1.54
N ILE A 122 -8.46 2.62 1.12
CA ILE A 122 -7.26 2.38 1.93
C ILE A 122 -6.57 3.70 2.20
N GLN A 123 -6.19 3.90 3.46
CA GLN A 123 -5.44 5.06 3.91
C GLN A 123 -4.06 4.63 4.37
N ASN A 124 -3.03 5.34 3.89
CA ASN A 124 -1.67 5.28 4.40
C ASN A 124 -1.28 6.64 4.95
N GLN A 125 -0.66 6.65 6.12
CA GLN A 125 -0.11 7.86 6.71
C GLN A 125 1.18 7.54 7.45
N GLY A 126 2.11 8.47 7.44
CA GLY A 126 3.40 8.20 8.04
C GLY A 126 4.19 9.44 8.36
N VAL A 127 5.26 9.18 9.10
CA VAL A 127 6.28 10.16 9.49
C VAL A 127 7.63 9.63 9.05
N GLU A 128 8.42 10.50 8.46
CA GLU A 128 9.82 10.24 8.12
C GLU A 128 10.68 11.34 8.74
N ILE A 129 11.75 10.92 9.39
CA ILE A 129 12.71 11.82 10.04
C ILE A 129 14.09 11.39 9.60
N ALA A 130 14.86 12.33 9.06
CA ALA A 130 16.29 12.15 8.81
C ALA A 130 17.08 13.20 9.58
N LEU A 131 18.00 12.76 10.41
CA LEU A 131 18.92 13.60 11.17
C LEU A 131 20.35 13.31 10.68
N ASN A 132 20.99 14.36 10.17
CA ASN A 132 22.38 14.32 9.76
C ASN A 132 23.17 15.23 10.69
N THR A 133 24.26 14.76 11.25
CA THR A 133 25.07 15.60 12.16
C THR A 133 26.56 15.28 12.03
N THR A 134 27.38 16.32 12.11
CA THR A 134 28.83 16.25 12.17
C THR A 134 29.30 16.71 13.57
N PRO A 135 29.23 15.81 14.59
CA PRO A 135 29.57 16.18 15.98
C PRO A 135 31.03 16.61 16.12
N VAL A 136 31.93 15.99 15.39
CA VAL A 136 33.35 16.28 15.43
C VAL A 136 33.85 16.66 14.04
N GLU A 137 34.44 17.83 13.95
CA GLU A 137 35.10 18.31 12.76
C GLU A 137 36.39 19.04 13.18
N THR A 138 37.54 18.42 12.87
CA THR A 138 38.88 18.94 13.12
C THR A 138 39.69 18.90 11.83
N LYS A 139 40.93 19.36 11.87
CA LYS A 139 41.80 19.29 10.67
C LYS A 139 42.09 17.85 10.21
N ASP A 140 42.12 16.90 11.16
CA ASP A 140 42.55 15.52 10.92
C ASP A 140 41.41 14.51 11.08
N LEU A 141 40.27 14.91 11.59
CA LEU A 141 39.12 14.02 11.87
C LEU A 141 37.81 14.71 11.61
N THR A 142 36.99 14.09 10.77
CA THR A 142 35.56 14.43 10.60
C THR A 142 34.74 13.20 10.92
N TRP A 143 33.74 13.37 11.79
CA TRP A 143 32.82 12.30 12.16
C TRP A 143 31.39 12.69 11.83
N ASP A 144 30.80 11.97 10.86
CA ASP A 144 29.43 12.18 10.41
C ASP A 144 28.53 11.05 10.92
N LEU A 145 27.37 11.43 11.47
CA LEU A 145 26.33 10.54 11.92
C LEU A 145 25.03 10.82 11.15
N ASN A 146 24.44 9.75 10.62
CA ASN A 146 23.16 9.80 9.93
C ASN A 146 22.17 8.88 10.67
N PHE A 147 21.03 9.43 11.05
CA PHE A 147 19.94 8.69 11.68
C PHE A 147 18.67 8.87 10.85
N THR A 148 18.02 7.77 10.53
CA THR A 148 16.73 7.79 9.80
C THR A 148 15.69 7.01 10.58
N TYR A 149 14.51 7.60 10.72
CA TYR A 149 13.34 6.96 11.32
C TYR A 149 12.16 7.09 10.39
N THR A 150 11.51 5.97 10.10
CA THR A 150 10.30 5.91 9.27
C THR A 150 9.23 5.09 9.96
N LYS A 151 8.02 5.63 10.03
CA LYS A 151 6.85 4.92 10.52
C LYS A 151 5.69 5.13 9.56
N ASN A 152 5.21 4.03 8.97
CA ASN A 152 3.99 4.00 8.17
C ASN A 152 2.87 3.31 8.93
N ASN A 153 1.66 3.83 8.83
CA ASN A 153 0.44 3.23 9.34
C ASN A 153 -0.58 3.13 8.21
N SER A 154 -0.87 1.91 7.81
CA SER A 154 -1.88 1.57 6.81
C SER A 154 -3.18 1.19 7.50
N LYS A 155 -4.30 1.69 7.01
CA LYS A 155 -5.63 1.39 7.54
C LYS A 155 -6.64 1.24 6.42
N ILE A 156 -7.43 0.17 6.48
CA ILE A 156 -8.57 -0.03 5.61
C ILE A 156 -9.76 0.74 6.20
N LEU A 157 -10.25 1.73 5.47
CA LEU A 157 -11.38 2.55 5.91
C LEU A 157 -12.70 1.93 5.54
N GLU A 158 -12.76 1.29 4.37
CA GLU A 158 -13.98 0.75 3.80
C GLU A 158 -13.64 -0.43 2.89
N LEU A 159 -14.47 -1.43 2.86
CA LEU A 159 -14.48 -2.51 1.89
C LEU A 159 -15.80 -2.52 1.14
N SER A 160 -15.81 -3.11 -0.05
CA SER A 160 -17.02 -3.30 -0.84
C SER A 160 -18.04 -4.17 -0.10
N ASP A 161 -19.32 -3.82 -0.22
CA ASP A 161 -20.44 -4.61 0.35
C ASP A 161 -20.50 -6.04 -0.18
N LEU A 162 -19.82 -6.33 -1.30
CA LEU A 162 -19.68 -7.68 -1.85
C LEU A 162 -18.72 -8.56 -1.03
N VAL A 163 -18.00 -7.95 -0.07
CA VAL A 163 -17.04 -8.63 0.80
C VAL A 163 -17.59 -8.71 2.22
N ALA A 164 -17.86 -9.92 2.70
CA ALA A 164 -18.57 -10.13 3.97
C ALA A 164 -17.86 -9.49 5.19
N ASN A 165 -16.57 -9.78 5.42
CA ASN A 165 -15.85 -9.30 6.60
C ASN A 165 -14.41 -8.87 6.32
N TYR A 166 -13.73 -9.55 5.40
CA TYR A 166 -12.35 -9.30 5.03
C TYR A 166 -12.05 -9.89 3.65
N ILE A 167 -11.00 -9.40 3.01
CA ILE A 167 -10.45 -9.94 1.77
C ILE A 167 -9.18 -10.72 2.13
N THR A 168 -9.07 -11.95 1.65
CA THR A 168 -7.82 -12.71 1.72
C THR A 168 -6.88 -12.21 0.63
N LEU A 169 -5.73 -11.67 1.02
CA LEU A 169 -4.71 -11.16 0.11
C LEU A 169 -3.78 -12.28 -0.37
N ASN A 170 -3.35 -13.12 0.56
CA ASN A 170 -2.62 -14.35 0.29
C ASN A 170 -3.33 -15.49 0.99
N GLY A 171 -3.37 -16.66 0.34
CA GLY A 171 -3.97 -17.86 0.90
C GLY A 171 -3.35 -18.23 2.25
N TYR A 172 -4.11 -19.00 3.03
CA TYR A 172 -3.62 -19.52 4.29
C TYR A 172 -2.54 -20.57 4.06
N THR A 173 -1.43 -20.42 4.76
CA THR A 173 -0.30 -21.37 4.75
C THR A 173 -0.29 -22.17 6.05
N ASP A 174 -0.03 -23.47 5.95
CA ASP A 174 0.06 -24.35 7.11
C ASP A 174 1.44 -24.23 7.79
N TYR A 175 1.42 -23.99 9.10
CA TYR A 175 2.59 -23.93 9.97
C TYR A 175 2.54 -25.03 11.05
N GLY A 176 2.13 -26.23 10.66
CA GLY A 176 1.97 -27.37 11.56
C GLY A 176 0.68 -27.29 12.41
N ASN A 177 0.74 -26.60 13.53
CA ASN A 177 -0.39 -26.54 14.48
C ASN A 177 -1.38 -25.38 14.21
N PHE A 178 -1.07 -24.50 13.29
CA PHE A 178 -1.95 -23.38 12.91
C PHE A 178 -1.77 -23.01 11.46
N ARG A 179 -2.78 -22.35 10.89
CA ARG A 179 -2.75 -21.79 9.55
C ARG A 179 -2.80 -20.26 9.68
N ALA A 180 -1.99 -19.56 8.89
CA ALA A 180 -1.99 -18.11 8.87
C ALA A 180 -2.03 -17.60 7.43
N GLY A 181 -2.76 -16.52 7.23
CA GLY A 181 -2.87 -15.83 5.96
C GLY A 181 -2.85 -14.32 6.14
N SER A 182 -2.63 -13.60 5.06
CA SER A 182 -2.66 -12.15 5.03
C SER A 182 -4.04 -11.69 4.55
N VAL A 183 -4.67 -10.80 5.32
CA VAL A 183 -6.03 -10.32 5.04
C VAL A 183 -6.11 -8.79 5.07
N ALA A 184 -7.12 -8.28 4.38
CA ALA A 184 -7.56 -6.90 4.45
C ALA A 184 -8.91 -6.84 5.16
N LYS A 185 -8.98 -6.21 6.35
CA LYS A 185 -10.17 -6.06 7.17
C LYS A 185 -10.41 -4.60 7.51
N VAL A 186 -11.67 -4.17 7.49
CA VAL A 186 -12.04 -2.80 7.88
C VAL A 186 -11.55 -2.46 9.29
N GLY A 187 -10.89 -1.33 9.43
CA GLY A 187 -10.27 -0.87 10.67
C GLY A 187 -8.89 -1.45 10.96
N GLY A 188 -8.48 -2.52 10.26
CA GLY A 188 -7.16 -3.15 10.36
C GLY A 188 -6.16 -2.59 9.35
N SER A 189 -4.91 -3.03 9.46
CA SER A 189 -3.87 -2.75 8.50
C SER A 189 -4.07 -3.54 7.21
N TYR A 190 -3.62 -3.02 6.09
CA TYR A 190 -3.50 -3.80 4.86
C TYR A 190 -2.40 -4.86 5.05
N GLY A 191 -2.77 -6.13 4.91
CA GLY A 191 -1.85 -7.23 5.19
C GLY A 191 -1.84 -7.69 6.65
N LEU A 192 -2.95 -7.49 7.39
CA LEU A 192 -3.10 -8.03 8.72
C LEU A 192 -2.96 -9.56 8.69
N LEU A 193 -2.11 -10.11 9.56
CA LEU A 193 -2.02 -11.56 9.73
C LEU A 193 -3.23 -12.08 10.50
N MET A 194 -3.88 -13.08 9.94
CA MET A 194 -5.03 -13.73 10.54
C MET A 194 -4.87 -15.25 10.47
N SER A 195 -5.21 -15.93 11.56
CA SER A 195 -5.29 -17.38 11.60
C SER A 195 -6.76 -17.80 11.50
N ASP A 196 -7.03 -18.85 10.75
CA ASP A 196 -8.33 -19.53 10.71
C ASP A 196 -8.45 -20.60 11.82
N SER A 197 -7.33 -20.87 12.52
CA SER A 197 -7.25 -21.77 13.67
C SER A 197 -7.07 -20.95 14.94
N ALA A 198 -8.10 -20.85 15.76
CA ALA A 198 -7.95 -20.23 17.07
C ALA A 198 -7.01 -21.10 17.95
N PRO A 199 -5.99 -20.50 18.59
CA PRO A 199 -5.22 -21.25 19.58
C PRO A 199 -6.17 -21.71 20.67
N LYS A 200 -6.28 -23.02 20.90
CA LYS A 200 -7.01 -23.55 22.04
C LYS A 200 -6.25 -23.09 23.29
N LYS A 201 -6.86 -22.20 24.07
CA LYS A 201 -6.42 -21.94 25.45
C LYS A 201 -6.74 -23.20 26.24
N GLU A 202 -5.75 -24.01 26.51
CA GLU A 202 -5.88 -25.01 27.59
C GLU A 202 -5.91 -24.24 28.90
N TYR A 203 -7.07 -24.21 29.52
CA TYR A 203 -7.19 -23.79 30.92
C TYR A 203 -6.75 -24.99 31.76
N THR A 204 -5.54 -24.96 32.26
CA THR A 204 -5.12 -25.79 33.39
C THR A 204 -5.64 -25.19 34.68
#